data_b6bbc662814bb8ce75488e788d48690a
#
_entry.id   b6bbc662814bb8ce75488e788d48690a
#
_cell.length_a   1.000
_cell.length_b   1.000
_cell.length_c   1.000
_cell.angle_alpha   90.00
_cell.angle_beta   90.00
_cell.angle_gamma   90.00
#
_symmetry.space_group_name_H-M   'P 1'
#
loop_
_entity.id
_entity.type
_entity.pdbx_description
1 polymer ?
#
loop_
_entity_poly.entity_id
_entity_poly.type
_entity_poly.pdbx_seq_one_letter_code
_entity_poly.pdbx_strand_id
1 'polypeptide(L)'
;MSETDVENRLKRLRMRSWRRGIKEMDLILGPWADEQVATLDAGALDTYEALLGENDHDLYQWVTARIGQPGAQPMGPQGYDGLLGAIASHAAGRLKA
;
A
#
# COMPACT_ATOMS: atom_id res chain seq x y z
N MET A 1 3.78 11.29 21.43
CA MET A 1 4.76 10.65 20.55
C MET A 1 5.71 11.71 20.02
N SER A 2 7.01 11.46 20.07
CA SER A 2 7.99 12.43 19.59
C SER A 2 8.09 12.38 18.07
N GLU A 3 8.64 13.44 17.46
CA GLU A 3 8.90 13.45 16.02
C GLU A 3 9.80 12.29 15.59
N THR A 4 10.79 11.94 16.43
CA THR A 4 11.71 10.84 16.18
C THR A 4 10.96 9.51 16.10
N ASP A 5 9.97 9.28 16.96
CA ASP A 5 9.18 8.05 16.94
C ASP A 5 8.35 7.96 15.66
N VAL A 6 7.76 9.07 15.24
CA VAL A 6 6.99 9.11 13.99
C VAL A 6 7.90 8.87 12.80
N GLU A 7 9.05 9.53 12.74
CA GLU A 7 10.01 9.34 11.66
C GLU A 7 10.51 7.90 11.57
N ASN A 8 10.80 7.28 12.72
CA ASN A 8 11.23 5.89 12.76
C ASN A 8 10.15 4.95 12.28
N ARG A 9 8.89 5.23 12.64
CA ARG A 9 7.76 4.44 12.16
C ARG A 9 7.63 4.52 10.65
N LEU A 10 7.69 5.73 10.10
CA LEU A 10 7.59 5.94 8.64
C LEU A 10 8.72 5.23 7.92
N LYS A 11 9.93 5.30 8.46
CA LYS A 11 11.08 4.62 7.88
C LYS A 11 10.88 3.11 7.84
N ARG A 12 10.40 2.52 8.95
CA ARG A 12 10.13 1.08 9.01
C ARG A 12 9.07 0.68 8.00
N LEU A 13 8.01 1.47 7.88
CA LEU A 13 6.92 1.17 6.94
C LEU A 13 7.41 1.23 5.49
N ARG A 14 8.25 2.22 5.17
CA ARG A 14 8.86 2.30 3.84
C ARG A 14 9.73 1.10 3.54
N MET A 15 10.57 0.70 4.50
CA MET A 15 11.44 -0.47 4.33
C MET A 15 10.61 -1.74 4.12
N ARG A 16 9.54 -1.93 4.90
CA ARG A 16 8.67 -3.09 4.74
C ARG A 16 7.97 -3.09 3.39
N SER A 17 7.67 -1.90 2.87
CA SER A 17 7.01 -1.76 1.56
C SER A 17 7.93 -2.16 0.41
N TRP A 18 9.23 -1.98 0.57
CA TRP A 18 10.25 -2.35 -0.43
C TRP A 18 10.78 -3.78 -0.27
N ARG A 19 10.41 -4.48 0.80
CA ARG A 19 10.93 -5.83 1.09
C ARG A 19 9.79 -6.83 1.24
N ARG A 20 9.08 -7.00 0.14
CA ARG A 20 7.97 -7.95 0.11
C ARG A 20 8.47 -9.34 -0.34
N GLY A 21 7.60 -10.33 -0.24
CA GLY A 21 7.93 -11.70 -0.65
C GLY A 21 8.00 -11.88 -2.16
N ILE A 22 7.37 -10.99 -2.92
CA ILE A 22 7.42 -11.03 -4.38
C ILE A 22 7.79 -9.64 -4.91
N LYS A 23 8.56 -9.63 -5.98
CA LYS A 23 9.10 -8.39 -6.54
C LYS A 23 8.01 -7.42 -7.02
N GLU A 24 6.93 -7.98 -7.56
CA GLU A 24 5.81 -7.17 -8.02
C GLU A 24 5.25 -6.30 -6.90
N MET A 25 5.18 -6.84 -5.69
CA MET A 25 4.68 -6.07 -4.55
C MET A 25 5.69 -5.02 -4.08
N ASP A 26 6.99 -5.29 -4.17
CA ASP A 26 8.01 -4.27 -3.90
C ASP A 26 7.78 -3.06 -4.81
N LEU A 27 7.54 -3.31 -6.09
CA LEU A 27 7.39 -2.25 -7.10
C LEU A 27 6.05 -1.51 -6.98
N ILE A 28 5.04 -2.14 -6.40
CA ILE A 28 3.74 -1.51 -6.16
C ILE A 28 3.75 -0.68 -4.88
N LEU A 29 4.17 -1.30 -3.77
CA LEU A 29 4.09 -0.66 -2.45
C LEU A 29 5.26 0.27 -2.15
N GLY A 30 6.47 -0.06 -2.62
CA GLY A 30 7.65 0.75 -2.35
C GLY A 30 7.50 2.20 -2.80
N PRO A 31 7.26 2.44 -4.09
CA PRO A 31 7.09 3.82 -4.58
C PRO A 31 5.89 4.52 -3.96
N TRP A 32 4.77 3.79 -3.75
CA TRP A 32 3.61 4.38 -3.10
C TRP A 32 3.94 4.86 -1.69
N ALA A 33 4.63 4.01 -0.92
CA ALA A 33 5.00 4.36 0.45
C ALA A 33 5.95 5.56 0.49
N ASP A 34 6.91 5.61 -0.43
CA ASP A 34 7.85 6.73 -0.48
C ASP A 34 7.14 8.06 -0.68
N GLU A 35 6.07 8.08 -1.47
CA GLU A 35 5.34 9.31 -1.77
C GLU A 35 4.22 9.60 -0.76
N GLN A 36 3.56 8.59 -0.23
CA GLN A 36 2.28 8.76 0.46
C GLN A 36 2.29 8.49 1.96
N VAL A 37 3.19 7.67 2.44
CA VAL A 37 3.14 7.24 3.86
C VAL A 37 3.21 8.43 4.81
N ALA A 38 4.04 9.42 4.50
CA ALA A 38 4.19 10.61 5.34
C ALA A 38 2.95 11.51 5.35
N THR A 39 2.04 11.34 4.39
CA THR A 39 0.80 12.13 4.31
C THR A 39 -0.36 11.49 5.06
N LEU A 40 -0.21 10.24 5.50
CA LEU A 40 -1.29 9.51 6.17
C LEU A 40 -1.46 9.97 7.60
N ASP A 41 -2.71 10.06 8.05
CA ASP A 41 -2.98 10.31 9.46
C ASP A 41 -2.72 9.05 10.28
N ALA A 42 -2.81 9.15 11.61
CA ALA A 42 -2.50 8.03 12.51
C ALA A 42 -3.36 6.80 12.24
N GLY A 43 -4.65 7.01 11.99
CA GLY A 43 -5.56 5.90 11.68
C GLY A 43 -5.20 5.20 10.38
N ALA A 44 -4.87 5.98 9.34
CA ALA A 44 -4.48 5.43 8.06
C ALA A 44 -3.13 4.71 8.15
N LEU A 45 -2.20 5.21 8.97
CA LEU A 45 -0.92 4.52 9.21
C LEU A 45 -1.14 3.18 9.89
N ASP A 46 -2.04 3.11 10.87
CA ASP A 46 -2.37 1.85 11.53
C ASP A 46 -2.94 0.85 10.53
N THR A 47 -3.83 1.30 9.66
CA THR A 47 -4.43 0.47 8.63
C THR A 47 -3.39 -0.01 7.63
N TYR A 48 -2.50 0.88 7.21
CA TYR A 48 -1.43 0.50 6.28
C TYR A 48 -0.47 -0.52 6.90
N GLU A 49 -0.12 -0.34 8.16
CA GLU A 49 0.74 -1.29 8.86
C GLU A 49 0.08 -2.68 8.92
N ALA A 50 -1.22 -2.73 9.18
CA ALA A 50 -1.97 -3.98 9.17
C ALA A 50 -1.98 -4.61 7.77
N LEU A 51 -2.14 -3.79 6.73
CA LEU A 51 -2.13 -4.24 5.34
C LEU A 51 -0.78 -4.86 4.99
N LEU A 52 0.33 -4.29 5.47
CA LEU A 52 1.66 -4.84 5.23
C LEU A 52 1.84 -6.23 5.86
N GLY A 53 1.00 -6.61 6.82
CA GLY A 53 1.02 -7.94 7.41
C GLY A 53 0.29 -8.99 6.60
N GLU A 54 -0.40 -8.60 5.53
CA GLU A 54 -1.14 -9.56 4.69
C GLU A 54 -0.23 -10.29 3.72
N ASN A 55 -0.72 -11.41 3.20
CA ASN A 55 0.02 -12.23 2.25
C ASN A 55 0.21 -11.47 0.93
N ASP A 56 1.42 -11.53 0.35
CA ASP A 56 1.75 -10.80 -0.87
C ASP A 56 0.91 -11.22 -2.07
N HIS A 57 0.61 -12.50 -2.22
CA HIS A 57 -0.22 -12.97 -3.34
C HIS A 57 -1.64 -12.43 -3.22
N ASP A 58 -2.18 -12.37 -2.01
CA ASP A 58 -3.50 -11.81 -1.77
C ASP A 58 -3.49 -10.31 -2.09
N LEU A 59 -2.48 -9.58 -1.59
CA LEU A 59 -2.34 -8.15 -1.86
C LEU A 59 -2.24 -7.88 -3.36
N TYR A 60 -1.47 -8.68 -4.06
CA TYR A 60 -1.29 -8.54 -5.50
C TYR A 60 -2.63 -8.69 -6.23
N GLN A 61 -3.41 -9.69 -5.85
CA GLN A 61 -4.74 -9.90 -6.44
C GLN A 61 -5.68 -8.74 -6.15
N TRP A 62 -5.67 -8.25 -4.91
CA TRP A 62 -6.56 -7.15 -4.50
C TRP A 62 -6.23 -5.85 -5.25
N VAL A 63 -4.95 -5.57 -5.42
CA VAL A 63 -4.52 -4.36 -6.12
C VAL A 63 -4.78 -4.48 -7.62
N THR A 64 -4.38 -5.59 -8.23
CA THR A 64 -4.53 -5.76 -9.69
C THR A 64 -5.99 -5.84 -10.12
N ALA A 65 -6.86 -6.37 -9.29
CA ALA A 65 -8.30 -6.39 -9.58
C ALA A 65 -8.85 -4.97 -9.76
N ARG A 66 -8.34 -4.02 -8.98
CA ARG A 66 -8.77 -2.63 -9.07
C ARG A 66 -8.20 -1.91 -10.28
N ILE A 67 -7.06 -2.35 -10.79
CA ILE A 67 -6.45 -1.78 -11.99
C ILE A 67 -7.11 -2.31 -13.25
N GLY A 68 -7.31 -3.64 -13.28
CA GLY A 68 -7.76 -4.31 -14.51
C GLY A 68 -9.20 -4.11 -14.88
N GLN A 69 -10.08 -3.90 -13.88
CA GLN A 69 -11.53 -3.79 -14.12
C GLN A 69 -12.15 -2.71 -13.25
N PRO A 70 -11.97 -1.44 -13.63
CA PRO A 70 -12.62 -0.34 -12.90
C PRO A 70 -14.14 -0.57 -12.86
N GLY A 71 -14.73 -0.52 -11.70
CA GLY A 71 -16.14 -0.76 -11.51
C GLY A 71 -16.53 -2.19 -11.17
N ALA A 72 -15.58 -3.14 -11.24
CA ALA A 72 -15.79 -4.48 -10.73
C ALA A 72 -15.89 -4.46 -9.22
N GLN A 73 -16.53 -5.48 -8.63
CA GLN A 73 -16.59 -5.56 -7.17
C GLN A 73 -15.18 -5.66 -6.60
N PRO A 74 -14.83 -4.79 -5.64
CA PRO A 74 -13.48 -4.81 -5.09
C PRO A 74 -13.22 -6.10 -4.32
N MET A 75 -12.00 -6.62 -4.45
CA MET A 75 -11.54 -7.79 -3.71
C MET A 75 -10.79 -7.33 -2.47
N GLY A 76 -10.84 -8.14 -1.41
CA GLY A 76 -10.12 -7.90 -0.18
C GLY A 76 -11.01 -7.33 0.92
N PRO A 77 -10.47 -7.23 2.14
CA PRO A 77 -11.22 -6.72 3.29
C PRO A 77 -11.65 -5.26 3.08
N GLN A 78 -12.87 -4.96 3.48
CA GLN A 78 -13.42 -3.60 3.36
C GLN A 78 -12.58 -2.54 4.06
N GLY A 79 -11.95 -2.91 5.17
CA GLY A 79 -11.12 -1.98 5.94
C GLY A 79 -9.92 -1.44 5.15
N TYR A 80 -9.50 -2.14 4.10
CA TYR A 80 -8.38 -1.74 3.25
C TYR A 80 -8.82 -1.04 1.97
N ASP A 81 -10.12 -0.95 1.71
CA ASP A 81 -10.61 -0.51 0.42
C ASP A 81 -10.06 0.86 -0.02
N GLY A 82 -10.05 1.83 0.88
CA GLY A 82 -9.51 3.16 0.58
C GLY A 82 -8.04 3.14 0.22
N LEU A 83 -7.23 2.41 1.01
CA LEU A 83 -5.80 2.27 0.75
C LEU A 83 -5.54 1.49 -0.53
N LEU A 84 -6.24 0.37 -0.72
CA LEU A 84 -6.06 -0.45 -1.92
C LEU A 84 -6.42 0.33 -3.18
N GLY A 85 -7.46 1.14 -3.12
CA GLY A 85 -7.84 2.01 -4.24
C GLY A 85 -6.76 3.05 -4.56
N ALA A 86 -6.21 3.69 -3.53
CA ALA A 86 -5.13 4.67 -3.68
C ALA A 86 -3.87 4.02 -4.25
N ILE A 87 -3.50 2.86 -3.73
CA ILE A 87 -2.33 2.10 -4.18
C ILE A 87 -2.50 1.68 -5.65
N ALA A 88 -3.69 1.18 -5.99
CA ALA A 88 -3.99 0.75 -7.35
C ALA A 88 -3.93 1.91 -8.34
N SER A 89 -4.47 3.07 -7.96
CA SER A 89 -4.42 4.27 -8.80
C SER A 89 -2.98 4.71 -9.06
N HIS A 90 -2.16 4.69 -8.04
CA HIS A 90 -0.74 5.04 -8.16
C HIS A 90 -0.01 4.08 -9.09
N ALA A 91 -0.22 2.77 -8.88
CA ALA A 91 0.41 1.74 -9.70
C ALA A 91 -0.03 1.84 -11.16
N ALA A 92 -1.31 2.07 -11.41
CA ALA A 92 -1.83 2.22 -12.76
C ALA A 92 -1.21 3.41 -13.49
N GLY A 93 -1.03 4.52 -12.78
CA GLY A 93 -0.39 5.71 -13.33
C GLY A 93 1.07 5.45 -13.72
N ARG A 94 1.79 4.70 -12.91
CA ARG A 94 3.19 4.36 -13.19
C ARG A 94 3.30 3.40 -14.39
N LEU A 95 2.38 2.45 -14.49
CA LEU A 95 2.42 1.44 -15.55
C LEU A 95 2.07 2.01 -16.92
N LYS A 96 1.37 3.13 -16.96
CA LYS A 96 1.00 3.80 -18.21
C LYS A 96 2.07 4.77 -18.72
N ALA A 97 3.05 5.04 -17.91
CA ALA A 97 4.08 6.02 -18.25
C ALA A 97 5.07 5.48 -19.31
#